data_a960f3fcbbbb25aaadbac5d2d6281a2c
#
_entry.id   a960f3fcbbbb25aaadbac5d2d6281a2c
#
_cell.length_a   1.000
_cell.length_b   1.000
_cell.length_c   1.000
_cell.angle_alpha   90.00
_cell.angle_beta   90.00
_cell.angle_gamma   90.00
#
_symmetry.space_group_name_H-M   'P 1'
#
loop_
_entity.id
_entity.type
_entity.pdbx_description
1 polymer ?
#
loop_
_entity_poly.entity_id
_entity_poly.type
_entity_poly.pdbx_seq_one_letter_code
_entity_poly.pdbx_strand_id
1 'polypeptide(L)'
;MTQRRNEELYEQDDRNLKDIQPLQSVAERDIDLLLIEELHVDSSFCSWFYELVWGTGNHNLSFLGAWHSLTHTEHGESDIVVLVEGVEGRKLAILVENKIDAIAQPNQAGRYRIRGDAGIEKDWWHQYRTCIVAPQAYLDANSEADLYDVRISYEYIKQWFETKEGDHRSKYRAQIIEIAIGQNRRGYQPEPHGGVTQFWFDYWQLSTKEFRGLTDGKAWGKTGEGRLAYVQPCRVEERFRSLP
;
A
#
# COMPACT_ATOMS: atom_id res chain seq x y z
N MET A 1 -14.32 -22.86 10.78
CA MET A 1 -13.91 -21.78 11.70
C MET A 1 -14.51 -20.41 11.35
N THR A 2 -14.73 -20.11 10.08
CA THR A 2 -15.33 -18.83 9.61
C THR A 2 -16.80 -18.69 10.03
N GLN A 3 -17.56 -19.77 10.09
CA GLN A 3 -18.96 -19.76 10.47
C GLN A 3 -19.17 -19.41 11.96
N ARG A 4 -18.32 -19.91 12.87
CA ARG A 4 -18.40 -19.57 14.30
C ARG A 4 -18.12 -18.09 14.58
N ARG A 5 -17.21 -17.46 13.80
CA ARG A 5 -16.88 -16.03 13.95
C ARG A 5 -18.05 -15.11 13.55
N ASN A 6 -18.82 -15.54 12.56
CA ASN A 6 -20.03 -14.81 12.17
C ASN A 6 -21.17 -15.00 13.17
N GLU A 7 -21.28 -16.19 13.79
CA GLU A 7 -22.28 -16.46 14.83
C GLU A 7 -21.97 -15.65 16.10
N GLU A 8 -20.71 -15.49 16.50
CA GLU A 8 -20.30 -14.65 17.64
C GLU A 8 -20.63 -13.16 17.46
N LEU A 9 -20.70 -12.67 16.22
CA LEU A 9 -21.13 -11.29 15.92
C LEU A 9 -22.63 -11.09 16.14
N TYR A 10 -23.43 -12.14 16.00
CA TYR A 10 -24.89 -12.09 16.20
C TYR A 10 -25.32 -12.39 17.64
N GLU A 11 -24.48 -13.06 18.43
CA GLU A 11 -24.78 -13.41 19.84
C GLU A 11 -24.43 -12.28 20.83
N GLN A 12 -23.76 -11.19 20.41
CA GLN A 12 -23.50 -10.03 21.27
C GLN A 12 -24.64 -9.01 21.17
N ASP A 13 -25.73 -9.32 21.83
CA ASP A 13 -27.07 -8.73 21.74
C ASP A 13 -27.22 -7.28 22.27
N ASP A 14 -26.16 -6.59 22.67
CA ASP A 14 -26.23 -5.23 23.21
C ASP A 14 -25.39 -4.19 22.47
N ARG A 15 -24.74 -4.52 21.36
CA ARG A 15 -23.99 -3.52 20.61
C ARG A 15 -24.88 -2.80 19.61
N ASN A 16 -24.94 -1.50 19.75
CA ASN A 16 -25.53 -0.66 18.70
C ASN A 16 -24.71 -0.86 17.41
N LEU A 17 -25.29 -1.44 16.36
CA LEU A 17 -24.64 -1.68 15.06
C LEU A 17 -23.96 -0.41 14.49
N LYS A 18 -24.41 0.77 14.93
CA LYS A 18 -23.81 2.06 14.54
C LYS A 18 -22.39 2.27 15.12
N ASP A 19 -22.06 1.56 16.18
CA ASP A 19 -20.76 1.66 16.86
C ASP A 19 -19.74 0.63 16.34
N ILE A 20 -20.20 -0.29 15.45
CA ILE A 20 -19.34 -1.29 14.81
C ILE A 20 -18.64 -0.62 13.62
N GLN A 21 -17.31 -0.70 13.61
CA GLN A 21 -16.53 -0.24 12.46
C GLN A 21 -16.89 -1.04 11.22
N PRO A 22 -17.02 -0.40 10.04
CA PRO A 22 -17.42 -1.08 8.80
C PRO A 22 -16.40 -2.15 8.36
N LEU A 23 -15.13 -2.00 8.74
CA LEU A 23 -14.05 -2.94 8.47
C LEU A 23 -13.19 -3.15 9.72
N GLN A 24 -12.69 -4.36 9.91
CA GLN A 24 -11.75 -4.67 11.01
C GLN A 24 -10.34 -4.18 10.72
N SER A 25 -9.93 -4.26 9.45
CA SER A 25 -8.63 -3.80 8.96
C SER A 25 -8.76 -3.30 7.52
N VAL A 26 -7.82 -2.48 7.10
CA VAL A 26 -7.72 -1.90 5.77
C VAL A 26 -6.34 -2.23 5.21
N ALA A 27 -6.28 -2.74 3.99
CA ALA A 27 -5.03 -2.93 3.26
C ALA A 27 -4.63 -1.65 2.50
N GLU A 28 -3.35 -1.49 2.18
CA GLU A 28 -2.86 -0.38 1.33
C GLU A 28 -3.66 -0.34 0.03
N ARG A 29 -3.91 -1.49 -0.60
CA ARG A 29 -4.72 -1.61 -1.81
C ARG A 29 -6.15 -1.05 -1.68
N ASP A 30 -6.77 -1.17 -0.51
CA ASP A 30 -8.13 -0.65 -0.31
C ASP A 30 -8.14 0.88 -0.37
N ILE A 31 -7.09 1.51 0.14
CA ILE A 31 -6.87 2.96 0.03
C ILE A 31 -6.54 3.35 -1.41
N ASP A 32 -5.70 2.57 -2.11
CA ASP A 32 -5.39 2.82 -3.52
C ASP A 32 -6.66 2.87 -4.37
N LEU A 33 -7.53 1.86 -4.23
CA LEU A 33 -8.78 1.79 -4.97
C LEU A 33 -9.73 2.93 -4.61
N LEU A 34 -9.78 3.33 -3.33
CA LEU A 34 -10.56 4.46 -2.87
C LEU A 34 -10.08 5.77 -3.52
N LEU A 35 -8.76 6.01 -3.54
CA LEU A 35 -8.17 7.20 -4.15
C LEU A 35 -8.37 7.23 -5.66
N ILE A 36 -8.16 6.10 -6.34
CA ILE A 36 -8.37 5.98 -7.79
C ILE A 36 -9.83 6.25 -8.15
N GLU A 37 -10.77 5.66 -7.43
CA GLU A 37 -12.19 5.90 -7.67
C GLU A 37 -12.51 7.38 -7.50
N GLU A 38 -12.02 8.03 -6.44
CA GLU A 38 -12.30 9.44 -6.21
C GLU A 38 -11.71 10.35 -7.28
N LEU A 39 -10.49 10.05 -7.73
CA LEU A 39 -9.86 10.75 -8.85
C LEU A 39 -10.67 10.64 -10.16
N HIS A 40 -11.35 9.50 -10.38
CA HIS A 40 -12.18 9.29 -11.57
C HIS A 40 -13.56 9.94 -11.50
N VAL A 41 -14.15 10.08 -10.30
CA VAL A 41 -15.57 10.45 -10.16
C VAL A 41 -15.82 11.84 -9.58
N ASP A 42 -14.86 12.42 -8.84
CA ASP A 42 -14.99 13.75 -8.26
C ASP A 42 -13.93 14.73 -8.79
N SER A 43 -14.33 15.59 -9.71
CA SER A 43 -13.44 16.60 -10.29
C SER A 43 -12.90 17.58 -9.25
N SER A 44 -13.63 17.82 -8.15
CA SER A 44 -13.16 18.68 -7.06
C SER A 44 -12.04 18.02 -6.25
N PHE A 45 -12.11 16.68 -6.07
CA PHE A 45 -11.02 15.91 -5.48
C PHE A 45 -9.78 15.92 -6.37
N CYS A 46 -9.97 15.71 -7.68
CA CYS A 46 -8.89 15.81 -8.66
C CYS A 46 -8.17 17.16 -8.56
N SER A 47 -8.92 18.24 -8.64
CA SER A 47 -8.36 19.60 -8.60
C SER A 47 -7.59 19.83 -7.30
N TRP A 48 -8.18 19.46 -6.16
CA TRP A 48 -7.54 19.58 -4.87
C TRP A 48 -6.25 18.75 -4.77
N PHE A 49 -6.27 17.49 -5.23
CA PHE A 49 -5.11 16.60 -5.22
C PHE A 49 -3.97 17.14 -6.11
N TYR A 50 -4.31 17.71 -7.28
CA TYR A 50 -3.32 18.32 -8.16
C TYR A 50 -2.69 19.57 -7.56
N GLU A 51 -3.50 20.40 -6.91
CA GLU A 51 -3.00 21.60 -6.25
C GLU A 51 -2.01 21.25 -5.13
N LEU A 52 -2.24 20.17 -4.41
CA LEU A 52 -1.28 19.66 -3.42
C LEU A 52 0.04 19.25 -4.05
N VAL A 53 0.00 18.60 -5.20
CA VAL A 53 1.19 18.03 -5.84
C VAL A 53 1.90 19.05 -6.71
N TRP A 54 1.18 19.82 -7.52
CA TRP A 54 1.77 20.74 -8.50
C TRP A 54 1.77 22.21 -8.08
N GLY A 55 1.11 22.52 -6.97
CA GLY A 55 0.99 23.87 -6.44
C GLY A 55 -0.21 24.65 -7.02
N THR A 56 -0.65 25.65 -6.27
CA THR A 56 -1.73 26.56 -6.68
C THR A 56 -1.27 27.40 -7.88
N GLY A 57 -2.02 27.40 -8.97
CA GLY A 57 -1.71 28.15 -10.19
C GLY A 57 -1.80 27.35 -11.49
N ASN A 58 -1.88 26.03 -11.40
CA ASN A 58 -2.10 25.16 -12.56
C ASN A 58 -3.60 24.88 -12.77
N HIS A 59 -4.42 25.95 -12.84
CA HIS A 59 -5.88 25.84 -12.89
C HIS A 59 -6.46 25.21 -14.17
N ASN A 60 -5.64 24.87 -15.16
CA ASN A 60 -6.07 24.28 -16.43
C ASN A 60 -5.56 22.84 -16.60
N LEU A 61 -5.53 22.05 -15.54
CA LEU A 61 -5.20 20.64 -15.63
C LEU A 61 -6.46 19.83 -15.90
N SER A 62 -6.44 18.98 -16.92
CA SER A 62 -7.47 18.00 -17.18
C SER A 62 -7.01 16.60 -16.83
N PHE A 63 -7.88 15.86 -16.13
CA PHE A 63 -7.62 14.47 -15.74
C PHE A 63 -7.66 13.56 -16.96
N LEU A 64 -6.60 12.78 -17.18
CA LEU A 64 -6.52 11.78 -18.24
C LEU A 64 -6.78 10.37 -17.73
N GLY A 65 -6.40 10.06 -16.49
CA GLY A 65 -6.63 8.76 -15.87
C GLY A 65 -5.80 8.53 -14.63
N ALA A 66 -6.20 7.51 -13.86
CA ALA A 66 -5.44 6.97 -12.75
C ALA A 66 -5.44 5.43 -12.83
N TRP A 67 -4.30 4.82 -12.57
CA TRP A 67 -4.11 3.36 -12.69
C TRP A 67 -3.45 2.82 -11.44
N HIS A 68 -3.92 1.65 -11.00
CA HIS A 68 -3.32 0.88 -9.91
C HIS A 68 -2.24 -0.05 -10.45
N SER A 69 -1.17 -0.19 -9.68
CA SER A 69 -0.16 -1.24 -9.87
C SER A 69 0.49 -1.25 -11.26
N LEU A 70 0.86 -0.06 -11.79
CA LEU A 70 1.60 -0.03 -13.03
C LEU A 70 3.03 -0.54 -12.83
N THR A 71 3.28 -1.73 -13.36
CA THR A 71 4.55 -2.42 -13.26
C THR A 71 5.49 -2.03 -14.39
N HIS A 72 6.70 -1.59 -14.04
CA HIS A 72 7.81 -1.48 -14.97
C HIS A 72 8.68 -2.74 -14.89
N THR A 73 8.95 -3.40 -16.00
CA THR A 73 9.64 -4.70 -16.05
C THR A 73 10.97 -4.78 -15.31
N GLU A 74 11.71 -3.66 -15.24
CA GLU A 74 13.04 -3.62 -14.60
C GLU A 74 13.08 -2.83 -13.30
N HIS A 75 12.09 -1.95 -13.03
CA HIS A 75 12.16 -0.98 -11.93
C HIS A 75 11.04 -1.12 -10.91
N GLY A 76 10.28 -2.22 -10.97
CA GLY A 76 9.21 -2.53 -10.04
C GLY A 76 7.91 -1.78 -10.33
N GLU A 77 7.07 -1.64 -9.34
CA GLU A 77 5.68 -1.21 -9.43
C GLU A 77 5.48 0.13 -8.74
N SER A 78 4.56 0.95 -9.28
CA SER A 78 4.03 2.13 -8.61
C SER A 78 2.60 1.82 -8.17
N ASP A 79 2.27 2.11 -6.90
CA ASP A 79 0.94 1.79 -6.36
C ASP A 79 -0.15 2.50 -7.15
N ILE A 80 0.01 3.81 -7.38
CA ILE A 80 -0.89 4.57 -8.24
C ILE A 80 -0.07 5.45 -9.20
N VAL A 81 -0.47 5.50 -10.46
CA VAL A 81 -0.01 6.48 -11.43
C VAL A 81 -1.19 7.32 -11.88
N VAL A 82 -1.10 8.63 -11.69
CA VAL A 82 -2.11 9.60 -12.13
C VAL A 82 -1.53 10.39 -13.29
N LEU A 83 -2.29 10.55 -14.37
CA LEU A 83 -1.90 11.32 -15.53
C LEU A 83 -2.87 12.47 -15.76
N VAL A 84 -2.32 13.64 -15.98
CA VAL A 84 -3.06 14.85 -16.26
C VAL A 84 -2.48 15.57 -17.48
N GLU A 85 -3.30 16.32 -18.15
CA GLU A 85 -2.90 17.18 -19.24
C GLU A 85 -2.94 18.64 -18.77
N GLY A 86 -1.82 19.32 -18.94
CA GLY A 86 -1.67 20.73 -18.66
C GLY A 86 -1.80 21.59 -19.92
N VAL A 87 -1.34 22.82 -19.80
CA VAL A 87 -1.33 23.78 -20.91
C VAL A 87 -0.51 23.20 -22.08
N GLU A 88 -0.96 23.48 -23.31
CA GLU A 88 -0.32 23.02 -24.56
C GLU A 88 -0.27 21.50 -24.73
N GLY A 89 -1.19 20.76 -24.11
CA GLY A 89 -1.23 19.29 -24.22
C GLY A 89 -0.09 18.57 -23.48
N ARG A 90 0.61 19.27 -22.56
CA ARG A 90 1.70 18.65 -21.78
C ARG A 90 1.15 17.66 -20.79
N LYS A 91 1.58 16.43 -20.89
CA LYS A 91 1.24 15.36 -19.96
C LYS A 91 2.12 15.42 -18.71
N LEU A 92 1.48 15.42 -17.56
CA LEU A 92 2.13 15.47 -16.25
C LEU A 92 1.72 14.23 -15.45
N ALA A 93 2.68 13.52 -14.89
CA ALA A 93 2.41 12.32 -14.10
C ALA A 93 2.62 12.56 -12.60
N ILE A 94 1.80 11.91 -11.78
CA ILE A 94 2.01 11.78 -10.33
C ILE A 94 2.19 10.30 -10.05
N LEU A 95 3.36 9.92 -9.56
CA LEU A 95 3.66 8.56 -9.13
C LEU A 95 3.47 8.50 -7.62
N VAL A 96 2.43 7.82 -7.18
CA VAL A 96 2.03 7.76 -5.77
C VAL A 96 2.47 6.43 -5.16
N GLU A 97 3.18 6.51 -4.04
CA GLU A 97 3.40 5.43 -3.09
C GLU A 97 2.40 5.56 -1.97
N ASN A 98 1.77 4.46 -1.59
CA ASN A 98 0.81 4.41 -0.49
C ASN A 98 1.31 3.49 0.62
N LYS A 99 1.26 3.96 1.88
CA LYS A 99 1.71 3.21 3.05
C LYS A 99 0.75 3.35 4.22
N ILE A 100 0.48 2.24 4.89
CA ILE A 100 -0.21 2.24 6.19
C ILE A 100 0.79 2.02 7.31
N ASP A 101 1.37 0.84 7.41
CA ASP A 101 2.25 0.40 8.50
C ASP A 101 3.44 -0.45 8.04
N ALA A 102 3.54 -0.73 6.74
CA ALA A 102 4.64 -1.49 6.18
C ALA A 102 5.96 -0.72 6.27
N ILE A 103 7.04 -1.42 6.61
CA ILE A 103 8.38 -0.83 6.67
C ILE A 103 8.78 -0.35 5.27
N ALA A 104 9.29 0.88 5.17
CA ALA A 104 9.82 1.40 3.92
C ALA A 104 10.93 0.50 3.37
N GLN A 105 10.83 0.18 2.09
CA GLN A 105 11.88 -0.58 1.42
C GLN A 105 13.09 0.34 1.14
N PRO A 106 14.32 -0.18 1.26
CA PRO A 106 15.50 0.63 0.97
C PRO A 106 15.45 1.24 -0.43
N ASN A 107 15.76 2.54 -0.53
CA ASN A 107 15.79 3.30 -1.77
C ASN A 107 14.48 3.26 -2.58
N GLN A 108 13.33 3.22 -1.91
CA GLN A 108 12.03 3.15 -2.58
C GLN A 108 11.73 4.42 -3.38
N ALA A 109 11.97 5.60 -2.79
CA ALA A 109 11.81 6.88 -3.48
C ALA A 109 12.73 6.99 -4.72
N GLY A 110 13.97 6.47 -4.63
CA GLY A 110 14.88 6.41 -5.78
C GLY A 110 14.33 5.58 -6.94
N ARG A 111 13.70 4.42 -6.65
CA ARG A 111 13.03 3.61 -7.68
C ARG A 111 11.85 4.33 -8.32
N TYR A 112 11.10 5.15 -7.57
CA TYR A 112 10.04 5.98 -8.11
C TYR A 112 10.57 7.01 -9.11
N ARG A 113 11.72 7.64 -8.81
CA ARG A 113 12.38 8.58 -9.74
C ARG A 113 12.84 7.89 -11.02
N ILE A 114 13.48 6.72 -10.92
CA ILE A 114 13.88 5.93 -12.10
C ILE A 114 12.68 5.61 -12.99
N ARG A 115 11.54 5.22 -12.41
CA ARG A 115 10.30 4.99 -13.19
C ARG A 115 9.75 6.26 -13.82
N GLY A 116 9.84 7.38 -13.11
CA GLY A 116 9.46 8.68 -13.62
C GLY A 116 10.28 9.09 -14.84
N ASP A 117 11.59 8.96 -14.75
CA ASP A 117 12.54 9.25 -15.84
C ASP A 117 12.32 8.31 -17.04
N ALA A 118 12.12 7.01 -16.79
CA ALA A 118 11.81 6.05 -17.84
C ALA A 118 10.50 6.37 -18.59
N GLY A 119 9.51 6.94 -17.92
CA GLY A 119 8.28 7.39 -18.55
C GLY A 119 8.47 8.63 -19.42
N ILE A 120 9.40 9.52 -19.07
CA ILE A 120 9.81 10.65 -19.95
C ILE A 120 10.52 10.10 -21.19
N GLU A 121 11.46 9.18 -21.03
CA GLU A 121 12.19 8.55 -22.16
C GLU A 121 11.26 7.83 -23.14
N LYS A 122 10.14 7.27 -22.64
CA LYS A 122 9.12 6.57 -23.44
C LYS A 122 8.01 7.48 -23.98
N ASP A 123 8.10 8.78 -23.74
CA ASP A 123 7.09 9.79 -24.15
C ASP A 123 5.69 9.52 -23.56
N TRP A 124 5.62 8.87 -22.38
CA TRP A 124 4.36 8.67 -21.68
C TRP A 124 3.89 9.94 -20.99
N TRP A 125 4.85 10.73 -20.45
CA TRP A 125 4.64 12.05 -19.87
C TRP A 125 5.86 12.94 -20.08
N HIS A 126 5.66 14.23 -19.96
CA HIS A 126 6.71 15.25 -20.15
C HIS A 126 7.37 15.66 -18.84
N GLN A 127 6.62 15.53 -17.75
CA GLN A 127 7.09 15.79 -16.39
C GLN A 127 6.41 14.83 -15.42
N TYR A 128 7.04 14.59 -14.27
CA TYR A 128 6.44 13.84 -13.18
C TYR A 128 6.77 14.44 -11.82
N ARG A 129 5.99 14.08 -10.82
CA ARG A 129 6.32 14.24 -9.41
C ARG A 129 6.05 12.94 -8.68
N THR A 130 6.89 12.66 -7.67
CA THR A 130 6.70 11.53 -6.76
C THR A 130 5.95 12.00 -5.53
N CYS A 131 4.97 11.22 -5.09
CA CYS A 131 4.14 11.53 -3.93
C CYS A 131 4.07 10.31 -3.02
N ILE A 132 4.20 10.51 -1.71
CA ILE A 132 3.88 9.49 -0.73
C ILE A 132 2.61 9.88 0.02
N VAL A 133 1.70 8.91 0.16
CA VAL A 133 0.44 9.04 0.90
C VAL A 133 0.48 8.04 2.06
N ALA A 134 0.42 8.52 3.29
CA ALA A 134 0.53 7.67 4.48
C ALA A 134 -0.06 8.38 5.72
N PRO A 135 -0.31 7.69 6.85
CA PRO A 135 -0.62 8.33 8.12
C PRO A 135 0.47 9.33 8.52
N GLN A 136 0.08 10.45 9.14
CA GLN A 136 1.04 11.49 9.55
C GLN A 136 2.16 10.93 10.44
N ALA A 137 1.82 10.03 11.36
CA ALA A 137 2.80 9.38 12.23
C ALA A 137 3.85 8.56 11.45
N TYR A 138 3.44 7.92 10.33
CA TYR A 138 4.36 7.23 9.43
C TYR A 138 5.29 8.22 8.72
N LEU A 139 4.75 9.32 8.20
CA LEU A 139 5.52 10.35 7.50
C LEU A 139 6.56 10.99 8.40
N ASP A 140 6.23 11.21 9.68
CA ASP A 140 7.12 11.83 10.66
C ASP A 140 8.23 10.87 11.15
N ALA A 141 7.94 9.58 11.20
CA ALA A 141 8.87 8.57 11.70
C ALA A 141 9.84 8.03 10.63
N ASN A 142 9.59 8.32 9.34
CA ASN A 142 10.29 7.67 8.24
C ASN A 142 11.00 8.68 7.34
N SER A 143 12.32 8.76 7.47
CA SER A 143 13.15 9.65 6.64
C SER A 143 13.14 9.32 5.13
N GLU A 144 12.79 8.10 4.73
CA GLU A 144 12.60 7.74 3.32
C GLU A 144 11.43 8.53 2.71
N ALA A 145 10.42 8.90 3.52
CA ALA A 145 9.31 9.73 3.08
C ALA A 145 9.74 11.15 2.68
N ASP A 146 10.83 11.68 3.25
CA ASP A 146 11.36 13.01 2.92
C ASP A 146 12.00 13.06 1.51
N LEU A 147 12.26 11.90 0.91
CA LEU A 147 12.85 11.81 -0.43
C LEU A 147 11.83 11.93 -1.56
N TYR A 148 10.53 11.88 -1.25
CA TYR A 148 9.46 12.16 -2.23
C TYR A 148 9.29 13.67 -2.42
N ASP A 149 8.81 14.07 -3.61
CA ASP A 149 8.59 15.49 -3.91
C ASP A 149 7.44 16.06 -3.08
N VAL A 150 6.45 15.23 -2.76
CA VAL A 150 5.27 15.62 -1.98
C VAL A 150 4.90 14.53 -0.97
N ARG A 151 4.50 14.95 0.21
CA ARG A 151 3.97 14.08 1.27
C ARG A 151 2.55 14.51 1.59
N ILE A 152 1.61 13.58 1.53
CA ILE A 152 0.20 13.84 1.84
C ILE A 152 -0.21 12.89 2.97
N SER A 153 -0.70 13.43 4.08
CA SER A 153 -1.15 12.58 5.18
C SER A 153 -2.57 12.07 4.96
N TYR A 154 -2.85 10.88 5.45
CA TYR A 154 -4.19 10.32 5.51
C TYR A 154 -5.15 11.23 6.27
N GLU A 155 -4.68 11.87 7.34
CA GLU A 155 -5.44 12.83 8.12
C GLU A 155 -5.92 13.99 7.27
N TYR A 156 -5.08 14.46 6.33
CA TYR A 156 -5.44 15.55 5.43
C TYR A 156 -6.45 15.13 4.37
N ILE A 157 -6.32 13.91 3.82
CA ILE A 157 -7.29 13.33 2.89
C ILE A 157 -8.63 13.09 3.60
N LYS A 158 -8.60 12.55 4.83
CA LYS A 158 -9.79 12.37 5.67
C LYS A 158 -10.53 13.69 5.88
N GLN A 159 -9.78 14.74 6.24
CA GLN A 159 -10.36 16.07 6.43
C GLN A 159 -11.07 16.57 5.17
N TRP A 160 -10.51 16.33 3.99
CA TRP A 160 -11.17 16.68 2.73
C TRP A 160 -12.53 16.00 2.58
N PHE A 161 -12.62 14.69 2.85
CA PHE A 161 -13.90 13.97 2.85
C PHE A 161 -14.89 14.50 3.89
N GLU A 162 -14.42 14.87 5.05
CA GLU A 162 -15.26 15.43 6.15
C GLU A 162 -15.85 16.80 5.80
N THR A 163 -15.27 17.55 4.87
CA THR A 163 -15.85 18.82 4.39
C THR A 163 -17.12 18.63 3.56
N LYS A 164 -17.41 17.40 3.07
CA LYS A 164 -18.56 17.09 2.23
C LYS A 164 -19.79 16.77 3.08
N GLU A 165 -20.42 17.81 3.64
CA GLU A 165 -21.62 17.66 4.48
C GLU A 165 -22.74 16.93 3.73
N GLY A 166 -23.39 15.96 4.39
CA GLY A 166 -24.52 15.22 3.85
C GLY A 166 -24.15 14.13 2.84
N ASP A 167 -22.92 14.02 2.39
CA ASP A 167 -22.49 12.93 1.49
C ASP A 167 -22.12 11.66 2.28
N HIS A 168 -22.98 10.67 2.21
CA HIS A 168 -22.77 9.37 2.87
C HIS A 168 -21.54 8.63 2.34
N ARG A 169 -21.19 8.79 1.06
CA ARG A 169 -20.01 8.17 0.46
C ARG A 169 -18.72 8.77 1.05
N SER A 170 -18.64 10.09 1.11
CA SER A 170 -17.51 10.79 1.73
C SER A 170 -17.37 10.44 3.21
N LYS A 171 -18.47 10.36 3.95
CA LYS A 171 -18.46 9.91 5.34
C LYS A 171 -17.91 8.49 5.49
N TYR A 172 -18.34 7.56 4.65
CA TYR A 172 -17.82 6.18 4.65
C TYR A 172 -16.33 6.14 4.34
N ARG A 173 -15.85 6.91 3.37
CA ARG A 173 -14.43 7.01 3.01
C ARG A 173 -13.58 7.58 4.13
N ALA A 174 -14.05 8.62 4.79
CA ALA A 174 -13.40 9.17 5.98
C ALA A 174 -13.26 8.11 7.08
N GLN A 175 -14.27 7.24 7.27
CA GLN A 175 -14.20 6.13 8.22
C GLN A 175 -13.15 5.07 7.82
N ILE A 176 -13.06 4.71 6.54
CA ILE A 176 -12.03 3.77 6.05
C ILE A 176 -10.63 4.31 6.33
N ILE A 177 -10.40 5.58 6.03
CA ILE A 177 -9.10 6.23 6.27
C ILE A 177 -8.80 6.29 7.77
N GLU A 178 -9.79 6.60 8.62
CA GLU A 178 -9.60 6.59 10.08
C GLU A 178 -9.21 5.20 10.60
N ILE A 179 -9.77 4.13 10.05
CA ILE A 179 -9.38 2.76 10.39
C ILE A 179 -7.90 2.51 10.03
N ALA A 180 -7.46 2.94 8.84
CA ALA A 180 -6.07 2.83 8.41
C ALA A 180 -5.11 3.63 9.31
N ILE A 181 -5.48 4.86 9.69
CA ILE A 181 -4.73 5.68 10.65
C ILE A 181 -4.63 4.96 12.01
N GLY A 182 -5.75 4.43 12.49
CA GLY A 182 -5.80 3.66 13.74
C GLY A 182 -4.95 2.38 13.69
N GLN A 183 -4.89 1.72 12.54
CA GLN A 183 -4.06 0.54 12.30
C GLN A 183 -2.57 0.89 12.39
N ASN A 184 -2.11 1.97 11.76
CA ASN A 184 -0.75 2.45 11.88
C ASN A 184 -0.36 2.75 13.34
N ARG A 185 -1.24 3.39 14.11
CA ARG A 185 -1.01 3.69 15.54
C ARG A 185 -0.84 2.43 16.41
N ARG A 186 -1.52 1.33 16.05
CA ARG A 186 -1.38 0.04 16.76
C ARG A 186 -0.09 -0.70 16.37
N GLY A 187 0.55 -0.29 15.29
CA GLY A 187 1.69 -0.95 14.69
C GLY A 187 1.31 -2.24 13.95
N TYR A 188 2.22 -2.70 13.09
CA TYR A 188 2.05 -3.94 12.34
C TYR A 188 1.91 -5.13 13.30
N GLN A 189 0.70 -5.67 13.36
CA GLN A 189 0.40 -6.92 14.07
C GLN A 189 0.30 -8.02 12.99
N PRO A 190 1.31 -8.88 12.81
CA PRO A 190 1.21 -9.98 11.87
C PRO A 190 0.11 -10.93 12.35
N GLU A 191 -1.04 -10.92 11.70
CA GLU A 191 -2.05 -11.97 11.90
C GLU A 191 -1.62 -13.22 11.15
N PRO A 192 -1.32 -14.34 11.85
CA PRO A 192 -0.97 -15.57 11.20
C PRO A 192 -2.18 -16.09 10.42
N HIS A 193 -2.11 -16.06 9.10
CA HIS A 193 -3.13 -16.69 8.28
C HIS A 193 -3.02 -18.21 8.45
N GLY A 194 -3.98 -18.84 9.14
CA GLY A 194 -3.93 -20.25 9.50
C GLY A 194 -3.62 -21.19 8.32
N GLY A 195 -4.19 -20.93 7.13
CA GLY A 195 -3.93 -21.72 5.93
C GLY A 195 -2.49 -21.56 5.41
N VAL A 196 -1.92 -20.34 5.45
CA VAL A 196 -0.52 -20.10 5.05
C VAL A 196 0.43 -20.71 6.05
N THR A 197 0.15 -20.61 7.34
CA THR A 197 0.94 -21.23 8.41
C THR A 197 0.94 -22.75 8.27
N GLN A 198 -0.22 -23.37 7.98
CA GLN A 198 -0.35 -24.79 7.76
C GLN A 198 0.40 -25.23 6.49
N PHE A 199 0.29 -24.48 5.39
CA PHE A 199 1.03 -24.74 4.15
C PHE A 199 2.55 -24.75 4.39
N TRP A 200 3.08 -23.76 5.11
CA TRP A 200 4.51 -23.71 5.43
C TRP A 200 4.94 -24.85 6.35
N PHE A 201 4.09 -25.26 7.28
CA PHE A 201 4.36 -26.41 8.16
C PHE A 201 4.40 -27.72 7.36
N ASP A 202 3.43 -27.93 6.47
CA ASP A 202 3.37 -29.13 5.61
C ASP A 202 4.54 -29.14 4.61
N TYR A 203 4.86 -28.00 4.01
CA TYR A 203 6.03 -27.84 3.13
C TYR A 203 7.33 -28.17 3.86
N TRP A 204 7.51 -27.68 5.09
CA TRP A 204 8.68 -27.99 5.91
C TRP A 204 8.76 -29.46 6.25
N GLN A 205 7.67 -30.12 6.64
CA GLN A 205 7.63 -31.55 6.89
C GLN A 205 8.01 -32.35 5.64
N LEU A 206 7.47 -31.99 4.48
CA LEU A 206 7.78 -32.64 3.21
C LEU A 206 9.26 -32.44 2.85
N SER A 207 9.78 -31.23 2.92
CA SER A 207 11.16 -30.90 2.58
C SER A 207 12.16 -31.64 3.48
N THR A 208 11.89 -31.75 4.77
CA THR A 208 12.77 -32.48 5.72
C THR A 208 12.71 -33.98 5.52
N LYS A 209 11.57 -34.53 5.10
CA LYS A 209 11.39 -35.96 4.85
C LYS A 209 12.01 -36.40 3.52
N GLU A 210 11.77 -35.65 2.45
CA GLU A 210 12.14 -36.02 1.08
C GLU A 210 13.55 -35.53 0.69
N PHE A 211 14.02 -34.42 1.28
CA PHE A 211 15.25 -33.73 0.89
C PHE A 211 16.18 -33.46 2.08
N ARG A 212 16.61 -34.55 2.76
CA ARG A 212 17.49 -34.48 3.96
C ARG A 212 18.79 -33.68 3.79
N GLY A 213 19.17 -33.29 2.58
CA GLY A 213 20.37 -32.51 2.28
C GLY A 213 20.14 -31.00 2.10
N LEU A 214 18.89 -30.53 2.14
CA LEU A 214 18.55 -29.09 1.95
C LEU A 214 18.39 -28.33 3.26
N THR A 215 18.44 -28.98 4.39
CA THR A 215 18.42 -28.30 5.69
C THR A 215 19.83 -27.81 6.00
N ASP A 216 20.11 -26.54 5.78
CA ASP A 216 21.23 -25.88 6.46
C ASP A 216 21.03 -26.08 7.97
N GLY A 217 21.99 -26.74 8.62
CA GLY A 217 21.93 -27.23 9.99
C GLY A 217 21.68 -26.18 11.11
N LYS A 218 20.96 -25.13 10.83
CA LYS A 218 20.43 -24.18 11.81
C LYS A 218 19.02 -24.60 12.19
N ALA A 219 18.94 -25.34 13.28
CA ALA A 219 17.69 -25.64 13.95
C ALA A 219 16.83 -24.38 14.09
N TRP A 220 15.58 -24.48 13.68
CA TRP A 220 14.55 -23.49 13.98
C TRP A 220 14.41 -23.40 15.50
N GLY A 221 15.13 -22.44 16.11
CA GLY A 221 14.95 -22.12 17.51
C GLY A 221 13.58 -21.51 17.69
N LYS A 222 12.72 -22.14 18.49
CA LYS A 222 11.58 -21.45 19.09
C LYS A 222 12.14 -20.28 19.88
N THR A 223 12.01 -19.05 19.39
CA THR A 223 12.11 -17.90 20.27
C THR A 223 10.93 -17.97 21.23
N GLY A 224 11.14 -17.70 22.52
CA GLY A 224 10.17 -17.90 23.59
C GLY A 224 8.87 -17.08 23.48
N GLU A 225 8.62 -16.44 22.34
CA GLU A 225 7.45 -15.61 22.06
C GLU A 225 6.61 -16.10 20.88
N GLY A 226 6.79 -17.31 20.38
CA GLY A 226 5.90 -17.90 19.37
C GLY A 226 5.95 -17.29 17.99
N ARG A 227 6.94 -16.46 17.65
CA ARG A 227 7.12 -15.87 16.34
C ARG A 227 7.87 -16.81 15.40
N LEU A 228 7.25 -17.18 14.29
CA LEU A 228 7.94 -17.84 13.18
C LEU A 228 8.83 -16.79 12.50
N ALA A 229 10.15 -16.95 12.58
CA ALA A 229 11.08 -16.12 11.86
C ALA A 229 10.94 -16.38 10.35
N TYR A 230 10.87 -15.30 9.56
CA TYR A 230 10.89 -15.33 8.10
C TYR A 230 12.24 -15.89 7.63
N VAL A 231 12.22 -17.02 6.93
CA VAL A 231 13.43 -17.56 6.29
C VAL A 231 13.58 -16.93 4.93
N GLN A 232 14.64 -16.13 4.74
CA GLN A 232 15.06 -15.75 3.39
C GLN A 232 15.36 -17.01 2.57
N PRO A 233 14.88 -17.11 1.33
CA PRO A 233 15.27 -18.21 0.45
C PRO A 233 16.78 -18.14 0.21
N CYS A 234 17.50 -19.20 0.58
CA CYS A 234 18.90 -19.35 0.23
C CYS A 234 19.07 -19.30 -1.31
N ARG A 235 20.09 -18.59 -1.78
CA ARG A 235 20.49 -18.57 -3.19
C ARG A 235 20.75 -19.98 -3.68
N VAL A 236 19.92 -20.45 -4.59
CA VAL A 236 20.01 -21.79 -5.22
C VAL A 236 21.08 -21.82 -6.34
N GLU A 237 21.83 -20.74 -6.58
CA GLU A 237 22.65 -20.57 -7.78
C GLU A 237 24.01 -21.30 -7.80
N GLU A 238 24.49 -21.89 -6.73
CA GLU A 238 25.86 -22.43 -6.74
C GLU A 238 26.01 -23.95 -6.81
N ARG A 239 24.94 -24.74 -6.79
CA ARG A 239 25.07 -26.23 -6.78
C ARG A 239 24.73 -26.97 -8.08
N PHE A 240 24.33 -26.29 -9.15
CA PHE A 240 24.03 -26.97 -10.43
C PHE A 240 25.20 -27.01 -11.42
N ARG A 241 26.42 -26.59 -11.04
CA ARG A 241 27.60 -26.63 -11.91
C ARG A 241 28.49 -27.88 -11.81
N SER A 242 28.10 -28.86 -11.01
CA SER A 242 28.90 -30.09 -10.85
C SER A 242 28.03 -31.36 -10.77
N LEU A 243 27.34 -31.66 -11.83
CA LEU A 243 26.87 -33.02 -12.10
C LEU A 243 27.32 -33.41 -13.51
N PRO A 244 27.88 -34.62 -13.67
CA PRO A 244 28.53 -35.06 -14.88
C PRO A 244 27.57 -35.26 -16.07
#